data_dada76d64736e50335c528049e0b6a61
#
_entry.id   dada76d64736e50335c528049e0b6a61
#
_cell.length_a   1.000
_cell.length_b   1.000
_cell.length_c   1.000
_cell.angle_alpha   90.00
_cell.angle_beta   90.00
_cell.angle_gamma   90.00
#
_symmetry.space_group_name_H-M   'P 1'
#
loop_
_entity.id
_entity.type
_entity.pdbx_description
1 polymer ?
#
loop_
_entity_poly.entity_id
_entity_poly.type
_entity_poly.pdbx_seq_one_letter_code
_entity_poly.pdbx_strand_id
1 'polypeptide(L)'
;MSVTRVRGWLRDTFALRSSRPRDLSGTRLGTRPHYLLRPANPLFIWGTLVVALLLNLFPWGQLSFVPDWLAMALLFWNVHQPRLVGIGASFVFGLLMDVHSGALFGEHALAYTLISYGAITLHRRMTWFPIGAQALHVLPLLLIAQVASLAVRMWVGGHWPGFVYFAESFVGAALWPVIAWLLLAPQRRPTERDDTRPL
;
A
#
# COMPACT_ATOMS: atom_id res chain seq x y z
N MET A 1 14.92 -25.59 71.94
CA MET A 1 14.13 -24.85 70.92
C MET A 1 13.62 -25.87 69.91
N SER A 2 12.34 -26.14 69.90
CA SER A 2 11.77 -27.32 69.25
C SER A 2 11.59 -27.19 67.73
N VAL A 3 12.02 -28.21 66.99
CA VAL A 3 11.94 -28.38 65.53
C VAL A 3 10.50 -28.20 64.96
N THR A 4 9.48 -28.24 65.79
CA THR A 4 8.08 -28.06 65.43
C THR A 4 7.70 -26.62 64.98
N ARG A 5 8.42 -25.59 65.46
CA ARG A 5 8.11 -24.19 65.13
C ARG A 5 8.59 -23.78 63.72
N VAL A 6 9.64 -24.39 63.20
CA VAL A 6 10.19 -24.12 61.86
C VAL A 6 9.30 -24.73 60.77
N ARG A 7 8.65 -25.88 61.04
CA ARG A 7 7.74 -26.52 60.08
C ARG A 7 6.42 -25.75 59.85
N GLY A 8 5.97 -24.99 60.82
CA GLY A 8 4.80 -24.13 60.70
C GLY A 8 5.05 -22.96 59.76
N TRP A 9 6.17 -22.26 59.93
CA TRP A 9 6.53 -21.08 59.15
C TRP A 9 6.70 -21.41 57.63
N LEU A 10 7.26 -22.59 57.28
CA LEU A 10 7.40 -23.00 55.89
C LEU A 10 6.05 -23.34 55.21
N ARG A 11 5.06 -23.83 55.95
CA ARG A 11 3.73 -24.09 55.39
C ARG A 11 2.99 -22.78 55.06
N ASP A 12 3.11 -21.80 55.91
CA ASP A 12 2.41 -20.51 55.71
C ASP A 12 3.00 -19.70 54.58
N THR A 13 4.32 -19.78 54.36
CA THR A 13 4.97 -19.11 53.22
C THR A 13 4.65 -19.76 51.89
N PHE A 14 4.41 -21.10 51.83
CA PHE A 14 3.97 -21.79 50.61
C PHE A 14 2.48 -21.65 50.36
N ALA A 15 1.64 -21.51 51.36
CA ALA A 15 0.21 -21.29 51.25
C ALA A 15 -0.15 -19.90 50.64
N LEU A 16 0.67 -18.87 50.91
CA LEU A 16 0.46 -17.54 50.30
C LEU A 16 0.85 -17.43 48.84
N ARG A 17 1.53 -18.45 48.32
CA ARG A 17 1.97 -18.46 46.90
C ARG A 17 0.95 -19.14 45.95
N SER A 18 -0.12 -19.72 46.50
CA SER A 18 -1.22 -20.34 45.72
C SER A 18 -2.44 -19.42 45.58
N SER A 19 -2.30 -18.10 45.79
CA SER A 19 -3.31 -17.15 45.36
C SER A 19 -3.36 -17.21 43.82
N ARG A 20 -4.37 -17.93 43.35
CA ARG A 20 -4.74 -18.01 41.93
C ARG A 20 -4.62 -16.63 41.31
N PRO A 21 -3.97 -16.50 40.13
CA PRO A 21 -4.04 -15.26 39.40
C PRO A 21 -5.52 -14.90 39.24
N ARG A 22 -5.93 -13.75 39.75
CA ARG A 22 -7.27 -13.20 39.46
C ARG A 22 -7.41 -13.23 37.96
N ASP A 23 -8.39 -14.01 37.52
CA ASP A 23 -8.81 -14.10 36.14
C ASP A 23 -9.20 -12.71 35.66
N LEU A 24 -8.27 -12.01 35.02
CA LEU A 24 -8.47 -10.70 34.40
C LEU A 24 -9.15 -10.85 33.03
N SER A 25 -9.73 -12.00 32.74
CA SER A 25 -10.45 -12.29 31.49
C SER A 25 -11.73 -11.47 31.32
N GLY A 26 -12.11 -10.68 32.35
CA GLY A 26 -13.31 -9.83 32.30
C GLY A 26 -13.17 -8.54 31.49
N THR A 27 -11.96 -8.09 31.18
CA THR A 27 -11.79 -6.93 30.30
C THR A 27 -11.69 -7.44 28.86
N ARG A 28 -12.83 -7.69 28.24
CA ARG A 28 -12.92 -7.76 26.78
C ARG A 28 -12.52 -6.39 26.22
N LEU A 29 -11.22 -6.12 26.18
CA LEU A 29 -10.68 -5.16 25.25
C LEU A 29 -11.16 -5.62 23.90
N GLY A 30 -12.12 -4.89 23.32
CA GLY A 30 -12.65 -5.17 22.02
C GLY A 30 -11.48 -5.27 21.05
N THR A 31 -11.05 -6.48 20.78
CA THR A 31 -10.10 -6.78 19.73
C THR A 31 -10.76 -6.28 18.47
N ARG A 32 -10.36 -5.09 18.04
CA ARG A 32 -10.71 -4.61 16.70
C ARG A 32 -10.37 -5.76 15.77
N PRO A 33 -11.30 -6.20 14.91
CA PRO A 33 -11.01 -7.30 14.02
C PRO A 33 -9.78 -6.92 13.21
N HIS A 34 -8.64 -7.56 13.50
CA HIS A 34 -7.48 -7.53 12.63
C HIS A 34 -7.90 -8.26 11.37
N TYR A 35 -8.30 -7.50 10.36
CA TYR A 35 -8.44 -8.03 9.03
C TYR A 35 -7.04 -8.48 8.58
N LEU A 36 -6.77 -9.76 8.73
CA LEU A 36 -5.61 -10.38 8.14
C LEU A 36 -5.82 -10.29 6.63
N LEU A 37 -5.17 -9.31 6.01
CA LEU A 37 -5.15 -9.20 4.56
C LEU A 37 -4.54 -10.49 4.02
N ARG A 38 -5.35 -11.30 3.37
CA ARG A 38 -4.89 -12.51 2.69
C ARG A 38 -3.86 -12.08 1.64
N PRO A 39 -2.74 -12.84 1.48
CA PRO A 39 -1.77 -12.52 0.43
C PRO A 39 -2.51 -12.40 -0.90
N ALA A 40 -2.36 -11.25 -1.56
CA ALA A 40 -3.03 -11.00 -2.82
C ALA A 40 -2.62 -12.06 -3.84
N ASN A 41 -3.60 -12.61 -4.56
CA ASN A 41 -3.32 -13.56 -5.62
C ASN A 41 -2.44 -12.88 -6.68
N PRO A 42 -1.28 -13.44 -7.05
CA PRO A 42 -0.40 -12.83 -8.04
C PRO A 42 -1.09 -12.59 -9.39
N LEU A 43 -2.01 -13.48 -9.79
CA LEU A 43 -2.80 -13.28 -11.00
C LEU A 43 -3.68 -12.03 -10.94
N PHE A 44 -4.23 -11.72 -9.76
CA PHE A 44 -5.02 -10.49 -9.58
C PHE A 44 -4.14 -9.25 -9.69
N ILE A 45 -2.91 -9.28 -9.12
CA ILE A 45 -1.96 -8.17 -9.18
C ILE A 45 -1.61 -7.86 -10.64
N TRP A 46 -1.13 -8.88 -11.37
CA TRP A 46 -0.75 -8.72 -12.77
C TRP A 46 -1.95 -8.38 -13.65
N GLY A 47 -3.12 -8.97 -13.39
CA GLY A 47 -4.36 -8.65 -14.11
C GLY A 47 -4.77 -7.19 -13.95
N THR A 48 -4.69 -6.63 -12.75
CA THR A 48 -5.00 -5.20 -12.50
C THR A 48 -3.99 -4.27 -13.15
N LEU A 49 -2.70 -4.63 -13.20
CA LEU A 49 -1.67 -3.86 -13.91
C LEU A 49 -1.91 -3.85 -15.42
N VAL A 50 -2.29 -5.00 -16.00
CA VAL A 50 -2.65 -5.09 -17.40
C VAL A 50 -3.91 -4.27 -17.71
N VAL A 51 -4.92 -4.33 -16.86
CA VAL A 51 -6.14 -3.49 -17.03
C VAL A 51 -5.79 -2.01 -16.94
N ALA A 52 -4.96 -1.61 -15.98
CA ALA A 52 -4.49 -0.22 -15.85
C ALA A 52 -3.70 0.24 -17.09
N LEU A 53 -2.85 -0.65 -17.65
CA LEU A 53 -2.15 -0.39 -18.89
C LEU A 53 -3.15 -0.17 -20.04
N LEU A 54 -4.14 -1.06 -20.20
CA LEU A 54 -5.15 -0.93 -21.24
C LEU A 54 -5.98 0.34 -21.11
N LEU A 55 -6.25 0.78 -19.86
CA LEU A 55 -6.91 2.06 -19.61
C LEU A 55 -6.05 3.24 -20.06
N ASN A 56 -4.73 3.18 -19.89
CA ASN A 56 -3.84 4.23 -20.38
C ASN A 56 -3.69 4.18 -21.92
N LEU A 57 -3.78 3.01 -22.53
CA LEU A 57 -3.75 2.86 -23.99
C LEU A 57 -5.03 3.36 -24.67
N PHE A 58 -6.11 3.49 -23.91
CA PHE A 58 -7.38 3.96 -24.45
C PHE A 58 -7.28 5.44 -24.84
N PRO A 59 -7.71 5.84 -26.04
CA PRO A 59 -7.61 7.22 -26.50
C PRO A 59 -8.64 8.10 -25.79
N TRP A 60 -8.27 8.69 -24.66
CA TRP A 60 -9.11 9.62 -23.89
C TRP A 60 -9.29 10.99 -24.55
N GLY A 61 -8.76 11.17 -25.76
CA GLY A 61 -8.83 12.40 -26.51
C GLY A 61 -7.99 13.52 -25.87
N GLN A 62 -8.52 14.75 -25.91
CA GLN A 62 -7.84 15.96 -25.39
C GLN A 62 -8.08 16.20 -23.89
N LEU A 63 -8.48 15.17 -23.13
CA LEU A 63 -8.76 15.32 -21.71
C LEU A 63 -7.44 15.37 -20.91
N SER A 64 -6.92 16.56 -20.66
CA SER A 64 -5.69 16.78 -19.89
C SER A 64 -5.80 16.44 -18.40
N PHE A 65 -6.96 15.95 -17.95
CA PHE A 65 -7.22 15.63 -16.54
C PHE A 65 -7.30 14.14 -16.26
N VAL A 66 -7.06 13.29 -17.25
CA VAL A 66 -7.10 11.84 -17.03
C VAL A 66 -5.87 11.43 -16.23
N PRO A 67 -6.05 10.82 -15.06
CA PRO A 67 -4.92 10.35 -14.26
C PRO A 67 -4.21 9.20 -14.95
N ASP A 68 -2.93 9.08 -14.72
CA ASP A 68 -2.16 7.92 -15.12
C ASP A 68 -2.57 6.69 -14.27
N TRP A 69 -3.48 5.88 -14.82
CA TRP A 69 -4.02 4.68 -14.16
C TRP A 69 -2.93 3.67 -13.84
N LEU A 70 -1.95 3.54 -14.74
CA LEU A 70 -0.86 2.59 -14.58
C LEU A 70 0.11 3.04 -13.46
N ALA A 71 0.46 4.33 -13.43
CA ALA A 71 1.25 4.89 -12.33
C ALA A 71 0.58 4.66 -10.98
N MET A 72 -0.74 4.86 -10.90
CA MET A 72 -1.50 4.65 -9.66
C MET A 72 -1.58 3.18 -9.26
N ALA A 73 -1.78 2.26 -10.21
CA ALA A 73 -1.78 0.83 -9.94
C ALA A 73 -0.39 0.33 -9.50
N LEU A 74 0.68 0.79 -10.17
CA LEU A 74 2.06 0.50 -9.79
C LEU A 74 2.38 1.02 -8.39
N LEU A 75 2.00 2.26 -8.08
CA LEU A 75 2.18 2.86 -6.77
C LEU A 75 1.46 2.03 -5.70
N PHE A 76 0.19 1.67 -5.95
CA PHE A 76 -0.60 0.86 -5.01
C PHE A 76 0.07 -0.48 -4.71
N TRP A 77 0.47 -1.23 -5.74
CA TRP A 77 1.07 -2.54 -5.55
C TRP A 77 2.48 -2.47 -4.95
N ASN A 78 3.26 -1.45 -5.27
CA ASN A 78 4.58 -1.25 -4.65
C ASN A 78 4.48 -0.86 -3.16
N VAL A 79 3.37 -0.23 -2.73
CA VAL A 79 3.08 -0.01 -1.30
C VAL A 79 2.64 -1.30 -0.62
N HIS A 80 1.78 -2.12 -1.25
CA HIS A 80 1.15 -3.26 -0.60
C HIS A 80 1.91 -4.58 -0.81
N GLN A 81 2.52 -4.77 -1.99
CA GLN A 81 3.23 -6.00 -2.38
C GLN A 81 4.56 -5.71 -3.11
N PRO A 82 5.52 -5.03 -2.47
CA PRO A 82 6.76 -4.58 -3.10
C PRO A 82 7.64 -5.74 -3.61
N ARG A 83 7.43 -6.95 -3.07
CA ARG A 83 8.20 -8.14 -3.47
C ARG A 83 7.74 -8.73 -4.80
N LEU A 84 6.49 -8.51 -5.20
CA LEU A 84 5.91 -9.10 -6.41
C LEU A 84 6.00 -8.15 -7.61
N VAL A 85 5.81 -6.87 -7.40
CA VAL A 85 5.86 -5.87 -8.49
C VAL A 85 7.25 -5.24 -8.57
N GLY A 86 7.66 -4.54 -7.54
CA GLY A 86 9.01 -3.97 -7.44
C GLY A 86 9.36 -2.95 -8.53
N ILE A 87 10.58 -2.44 -8.44
CA ILE A 87 11.10 -1.40 -9.35
C ILE A 87 11.25 -1.94 -10.79
N GLY A 88 11.67 -3.20 -10.95
CA GLY A 88 11.90 -3.79 -12.26
C GLY A 88 10.65 -3.89 -13.12
N ALA A 89 9.52 -4.32 -12.53
CA ALA A 89 8.25 -4.37 -13.25
C ALA A 89 7.80 -2.96 -13.65
N SER A 90 7.95 -1.98 -12.76
CA SER A 90 7.59 -0.59 -13.04
C SER A 90 8.42 0.01 -14.18
N PHE A 91 9.71 -0.31 -14.24
CA PHE A 91 10.56 0.09 -15.34
C PHE A 91 10.09 -0.51 -16.67
N VAL A 92 9.76 -1.81 -16.70
CA VAL A 92 9.27 -2.48 -17.91
C VAL A 92 7.93 -1.88 -18.38
N PHE A 93 7.00 -1.67 -17.46
CA PHE A 93 5.72 -1.01 -17.80
C PHE A 93 5.91 0.42 -18.30
N GLY A 94 6.89 1.14 -17.74
CA GLY A 94 7.26 2.48 -18.23
C GLY A 94 7.79 2.45 -19.65
N LEU A 95 8.68 1.49 -19.99
CA LEU A 95 9.14 1.32 -21.37
C LEU A 95 7.98 0.99 -22.34
N LEU A 96 7.02 0.18 -21.93
CA LEU A 96 5.83 -0.10 -22.74
C LEU A 96 5.04 1.17 -23.01
N MET A 97 4.90 2.05 -22.00
CA MET A 97 4.24 3.34 -22.18
C MET A 97 5.02 4.28 -23.07
N ASP A 98 6.34 4.31 -22.98
CA ASP A 98 7.20 5.11 -23.85
C ASP A 98 7.03 4.72 -25.32
N VAL A 99 6.95 3.41 -25.61
CA VAL A 99 6.69 2.90 -26.97
C VAL A 99 5.29 3.30 -27.47
N HIS A 100 4.28 3.22 -26.60
CA HIS A 100 2.91 3.52 -26.97
C HIS A 100 2.68 5.02 -27.22
N SER A 101 3.17 5.86 -26.31
CA SER A 101 2.97 7.31 -26.39
C SER A 101 3.85 8.00 -27.42
N GLY A 102 4.81 7.25 -28.04
CA GLY A 102 5.82 7.85 -28.90
C GLY A 102 6.70 8.88 -28.18
N ALA A 103 6.73 8.81 -26.85
CA ALA A 103 7.57 9.65 -26.02
C ALA A 103 9.05 9.30 -26.18
N LEU A 104 9.89 10.11 -25.54
CA LEU A 104 11.30 9.79 -25.45
C LEU A 104 11.50 8.51 -24.66
N PHE A 105 12.26 7.58 -25.22
CA PHE A 105 12.61 6.35 -24.54
C PHE A 105 13.20 6.65 -23.17
N GLY A 106 12.57 6.15 -22.11
CA GLY A 106 12.98 6.33 -20.74
C GLY A 106 12.18 7.41 -19.96
N GLU A 107 11.32 8.19 -20.60
CA GLU A 107 10.52 9.21 -19.93
C GLU A 107 9.58 8.59 -18.87
N HIS A 108 8.67 7.70 -19.29
CA HIS A 108 7.77 6.99 -18.37
C HIS A 108 8.50 5.93 -17.56
N ALA A 109 9.53 5.26 -18.15
CA ALA A 109 10.32 4.29 -17.41
C ALA A 109 11.00 4.92 -16.19
N LEU A 110 11.57 6.12 -16.32
CA LEU A 110 12.15 6.86 -15.19
C LEU A 110 11.09 7.26 -14.18
N ALA A 111 9.97 7.83 -14.65
CA ALA A 111 8.86 8.26 -13.79
C ALA A 111 8.32 7.10 -12.93
N TYR A 112 7.99 5.97 -13.54
CA TYR A 112 7.44 4.82 -12.84
C TYR A 112 8.45 4.16 -11.90
N THR A 113 9.73 4.18 -12.28
CA THR A 113 10.82 3.73 -11.39
C THR A 113 10.91 4.59 -10.14
N LEU A 114 10.82 5.92 -10.28
CA LEU A 114 10.84 6.85 -9.15
C LEU A 114 9.62 6.68 -8.25
N ILE A 115 8.41 6.56 -8.84
CA ILE A 115 7.18 6.26 -8.09
C ILE A 115 7.36 4.99 -7.27
N SER A 116 7.85 3.91 -7.89
CA SER A 116 8.03 2.62 -7.24
C SER A 116 9.07 2.66 -6.14
N TYR A 117 10.19 3.32 -6.37
CA TYR A 117 11.21 3.53 -5.35
C TYR A 117 10.65 4.30 -4.14
N GLY A 118 9.95 5.40 -4.41
CA GLY A 118 9.30 6.18 -3.37
C GLY A 118 8.23 5.37 -2.61
N ALA A 119 7.39 4.63 -3.33
CA ALA A 119 6.36 3.77 -2.75
C ALA A 119 6.96 2.70 -1.82
N ILE A 120 8.02 2.01 -2.27
CA ILE A 120 8.72 1.00 -1.48
C ILE A 120 9.37 1.61 -0.24
N THR A 121 9.96 2.78 -0.36
CA THR A 121 10.61 3.47 0.75
C THR A 121 9.60 3.95 1.79
N LEU A 122 8.46 4.46 1.35
CA LEU A 122 7.41 4.99 2.21
C LEU A 122 6.36 3.95 2.64
N HIS A 123 6.40 2.71 2.12
CA HIS A 123 5.33 1.72 2.33
C HIS A 123 4.95 1.54 3.80
N ARG A 124 5.94 1.45 4.71
CA ARG A 124 5.71 1.32 6.16
C ARG A 124 4.97 2.52 6.74
N ARG A 125 5.29 3.72 6.29
CA ARG A 125 4.63 4.94 6.74
C ARG A 125 3.21 5.03 6.19
N MET A 126 3.03 4.76 4.92
CA MET A 126 1.74 4.88 4.24
C MET A 126 0.70 3.90 4.81
N THR A 127 1.11 2.67 5.16
CA THR A 127 0.19 1.66 5.73
C THR A 127 -0.32 2.00 7.14
N TRP A 128 0.31 2.93 7.85
CA TRP A 128 -0.14 3.38 9.17
C TRP A 128 -1.26 4.41 9.10
N PHE A 129 -1.42 5.08 7.97
CA PHE A 129 -2.44 6.11 7.79
C PHE A 129 -3.72 5.54 7.19
N PRO A 130 -4.89 6.09 7.55
CA PRO A 130 -6.14 5.75 6.89
C PRO A 130 -6.06 6.10 5.39
N ILE A 131 -6.81 5.37 4.56
CA ILE A 131 -6.74 5.45 3.09
C ILE A 131 -6.86 6.90 2.57
N GLY A 132 -7.70 7.73 3.19
CA GLY A 132 -7.84 9.13 2.81
C GLY A 132 -6.58 9.96 3.07
N ALA A 133 -5.87 9.71 4.19
CA ALA A 133 -4.62 10.42 4.50
C ALA A 133 -3.44 9.93 3.63
N GLN A 134 -3.53 8.73 3.06
CA GLN A 134 -2.53 8.23 2.11
C GLN A 134 -2.46 9.09 0.85
N ALA A 135 -3.58 9.68 0.40
CA ALA A 135 -3.62 10.58 -0.74
C ALA A 135 -2.61 11.75 -0.62
N LEU A 136 -2.41 12.26 0.60
CA LEU A 136 -1.43 13.31 0.87
C LEU A 136 0.03 12.86 0.63
N HIS A 137 0.33 11.58 0.81
CA HIS A 137 1.65 11.02 0.53
C HIS A 137 1.80 10.60 -0.94
N VAL A 138 0.70 10.25 -1.59
CA VAL A 138 0.66 9.88 -3.01
C VAL A 138 0.90 11.10 -3.90
N LEU A 139 0.33 12.25 -3.55
CA LEU A 139 0.48 13.48 -4.32
C LEU A 139 1.94 13.86 -4.60
N PRO A 140 2.83 13.97 -3.59
CA PRO A 140 4.23 14.31 -3.85
C PRO A 140 4.96 13.26 -4.69
N LEU A 141 4.62 11.97 -4.57
CA LEU A 141 5.22 10.92 -5.40
C LEU A 141 4.83 11.08 -6.87
N LEU A 142 3.55 11.35 -7.15
CA LEU A 142 3.08 11.61 -8.51
C LEU A 142 3.69 12.90 -9.08
N LEU A 143 3.79 13.96 -8.28
CA LEU A 143 4.43 15.21 -8.70
C LEU A 143 5.92 15.03 -9.01
N ILE A 144 6.66 14.28 -8.19
CA ILE A 144 8.08 14.00 -8.44
C ILE A 144 8.24 13.25 -9.76
N ALA A 145 7.40 12.26 -10.02
CA ALA A 145 7.42 11.50 -11.27
C ALA A 145 7.13 12.41 -12.48
N GLN A 146 6.11 13.26 -12.36
CA GLN A 146 5.75 14.22 -13.40
C GLN A 146 6.84 15.25 -13.68
N VAL A 147 7.49 15.76 -12.62
CA VAL A 147 8.65 16.64 -12.75
C VAL A 147 9.82 15.91 -13.42
N ALA A 148 10.06 14.66 -13.10
CA ALA A 148 11.10 13.86 -13.73
C ALA A 148 10.83 13.65 -15.24
N SER A 149 9.61 13.27 -15.61
CA SER A 149 9.19 13.16 -17.02
C SER A 149 9.35 14.50 -17.75
N LEU A 150 8.91 15.56 -17.12
CA LEU A 150 9.05 16.92 -17.69
C LEU A 150 10.52 17.31 -17.88
N ALA A 151 11.39 16.99 -16.92
CA ALA A 151 12.81 17.28 -17.00
C ALA A 151 13.47 16.54 -18.19
N VAL A 152 13.13 15.25 -18.40
CA VAL A 152 13.59 14.49 -19.56
C VAL A 152 13.11 15.13 -20.86
N ARG A 153 11.84 15.48 -20.94
CA ARG A 153 11.21 16.13 -22.10
C ARG A 153 11.87 17.47 -22.44
N MET A 154 12.10 18.29 -21.43
CA MET A 154 12.74 19.62 -21.58
C MET A 154 14.21 19.50 -22.00
N TRP A 155 14.92 18.48 -21.51
CA TRP A 155 16.34 18.26 -21.89
C TRP A 155 16.49 18.01 -23.39
N VAL A 156 15.56 17.29 -24.00
CA VAL A 156 15.62 16.94 -25.43
C VAL A 156 15.02 18.02 -26.34
N GLY A 157 14.68 19.19 -25.78
CA GLY A 157 14.17 20.33 -26.55
C GLY A 157 12.65 20.35 -26.67
N GLY A 158 11.93 19.65 -25.78
CA GLY A 158 10.47 19.72 -25.70
C GLY A 158 9.97 21.08 -25.24
N HIS A 159 8.68 21.35 -25.56
CA HIS A 159 8.01 22.59 -25.14
C HIS A 159 7.40 22.42 -23.76
N TRP A 160 7.35 23.52 -23.00
CA TRP A 160 6.66 23.57 -21.72
C TRP A 160 5.16 23.31 -21.88
N PRO A 161 4.58 22.26 -21.25
CA PRO A 161 3.18 21.91 -21.45
C PRO A 161 2.20 22.79 -20.65
N GLY A 162 2.71 23.73 -19.85
CA GLY A 162 1.90 24.57 -18.98
C GLY A 162 1.57 23.92 -17.64
N PHE A 163 1.00 24.71 -16.72
CA PHE A 163 0.66 24.25 -15.37
C PHE A 163 -0.48 23.23 -15.33
N VAL A 164 -1.32 23.17 -16.36
CA VAL A 164 -2.41 22.19 -16.48
C VAL A 164 -1.89 20.75 -16.51
N TYR A 165 -0.65 20.55 -16.95
CA TYR A 165 0.02 19.25 -16.92
C TYR A 165 0.04 18.64 -15.52
N PHE A 166 0.23 19.45 -14.48
CA PHE A 166 0.26 18.97 -13.11
C PHE A 166 -1.12 18.61 -12.53
N ALA A 167 -2.21 19.02 -13.19
CA ALA A 167 -3.57 18.70 -12.74
C ALA A 167 -3.82 17.20 -12.67
N GLU A 168 -3.19 16.40 -13.54
CA GLU A 168 -3.23 14.96 -13.53
C GLU A 168 -2.82 14.36 -12.17
N SER A 169 -1.73 14.85 -11.57
CA SER A 169 -1.28 14.38 -10.25
C SER A 169 -2.27 14.70 -9.14
N PHE A 170 -2.93 15.85 -9.19
CA PHE A 170 -3.95 16.24 -8.23
C PHE A 170 -5.20 15.37 -8.36
N VAL A 171 -5.65 15.12 -9.59
CA VAL A 171 -6.78 14.23 -9.87
C VAL A 171 -6.43 12.80 -9.44
N GLY A 172 -5.23 12.31 -9.76
CA GLY A 172 -4.75 11.00 -9.33
C GLY A 172 -4.76 10.86 -7.79
N ALA A 173 -4.22 11.85 -7.08
CA ALA A 173 -4.22 11.83 -5.61
C ALA A 173 -5.64 11.90 -5.03
N ALA A 174 -6.55 12.66 -5.64
CA ALA A 174 -7.96 12.73 -5.23
C ALA A 174 -8.69 11.39 -5.46
N LEU A 175 -8.37 10.68 -6.54
CA LEU A 175 -8.93 9.36 -6.86
C LEU A 175 -8.29 8.22 -6.07
N TRP A 176 -7.16 8.46 -5.40
CA TRP A 176 -6.45 7.43 -4.65
C TRP A 176 -7.33 6.63 -3.68
N PRO A 177 -8.20 7.24 -2.84
CA PRO A 177 -9.03 6.50 -1.92
C PRO A 177 -9.96 5.51 -2.63
N VAL A 178 -10.49 5.89 -3.78
CA VAL A 178 -11.41 5.06 -4.58
C VAL A 178 -10.65 3.87 -5.17
N ILE A 179 -9.48 4.12 -5.77
CA ILE A 179 -8.64 3.07 -6.36
C ILE A 179 -8.13 2.11 -5.29
N ALA A 180 -7.65 2.63 -4.16
CA ALA A 180 -7.22 1.82 -3.04
C ALA A 180 -8.36 0.96 -2.49
N TRP A 181 -9.56 1.52 -2.37
CA TRP A 181 -10.75 0.79 -1.94
C TRP A 181 -11.10 -0.33 -2.93
N LEU A 182 -11.09 -0.04 -4.23
CA LEU A 182 -11.40 -0.99 -5.30
C LEU A 182 -10.39 -2.15 -5.33
N LEU A 183 -9.09 -1.85 -5.27
CA LEU A 183 -8.03 -2.86 -5.31
C LEU A 183 -7.94 -3.69 -4.02
N LEU A 184 -8.36 -3.14 -2.88
CA LEU A 184 -8.46 -3.88 -1.63
C LEU A 184 -9.77 -4.69 -1.51
N ALA A 185 -10.82 -4.38 -2.28
CA ALA A 185 -12.12 -5.02 -2.17
C ALA A 185 -12.07 -6.56 -2.22
N PRO A 186 -11.36 -7.21 -3.16
CA PRO A 186 -11.31 -8.67 -3.23
C PRO A 186 -10.47 -9.31 -2.11
N GLN A 187 -9.64 -8.52 -1.42
CA GLN A 187 -8.80 -8.99 -0.30
C GLN A 187 -9.52 -8.90 1.05
N ARG A 188 -10.63 -8.17 1.12
CA ARG A 188 -11.47 -7.99 2.31
C ARG A 188 -12.52 -9.09 2.39
N ARG A 189 -12.13 -10.33 2.63
CA ARG A 189 -13.11 -11.36 3.00
C ARG A 189 -13.33 -11.33 4.51
N PRO A 190 -14.59 -11.50 4.98
CA PRO A 190 -14.85 -11.70 6.40
C PRO A 190 -14.09 -12.95 6.83
N THR A 191 -13.39 -12.88 7.96
CA THR A 191 -12.86 -14.08 8.62
C THR A 191 -14.07 -14.93 8.95
N GLU A 192 -14.25 -16.07 8.30
CA GLU A 192 -15.22 -17.08 8.74
C GLU A 192 -14.91 -17.35 10.21
N ARG A 193 -15.88 -17.05 11.05
CA ARG A 193 -15.84 -17.34 12.46
C ARG A 193 -15.83 -18.83 12.55
N ASP A 194 -14.73 -19.38 13.00
CA ASP A 194 -14.57 -20.82 13.22
C ASP A 194 -15.44 -21.17 14.42
N ASP A 195 -16.75 -21.29 14.18
CA ASP A 195 -17.74 -21.65 15.21
C ASP A 195 -17.63 -23.14 15.62
N THR A 196 -16.68 -23.88 15.03
CA THR A 196 -16.45 -25.32 15.27
C THR A 196 -15.33 -25.61 16.27
N ARG A 197 -14.77 -24.62 16.98
CA ARG A 197 -13.87 -24.93 18.10
C ARG A 197 -14.71 -25.32 19.33
N PRO A 198 -14.79 -26.60 19.69
CA PRO A 198 -15.32 -27.01 21.00
C PRO A 198 -14.40 -26.43 22.08
N LEU A 199 -15.01 -25.88 23.12
CA LEU A 199 -14.38 -25.38 24.35
C LEU A 199 -13.65 -26.48 25.09
#